data_0330729d0ae70b3190283cc5ce9fcbe5
#
_entry.id   0330729d0ae70b3190283cc5ce9fcbe5
#
_cell.length_a   1.000
_cell.length_b   1.000
_cell.length_c   1.000
_cell.angle_alpha   90.00
_cell.angle_beta   90.00
_cell.angle_gamma   90.00
#
_symmetry.space_group_name_H-M   'P 1'
#
loop_
_entity.id
_entity.type
_entity.pdbx_description
1 polymer ?
#
loop_
_entity_poly.entity_id
_entity_poly.type
_entity_poly.pdbx_seq_one_letter_code
_entity_poly.pdbx_strand_id
1 'polypeptide(L)'
;MGIKAVWTTRALAAVTIAALAPGYANAAEKELPAKPTVADVVKASKSGDWRALDPENTIYMQTAAGRVVIELAPAFAPSHAANIKTLVRENYFDGLAIIRSQDNYVVQWGDADEKNPKPLKTAKAKLAGEFTVPMSSAGQFTRLPDRDGYAAQVGHSNGFPSARDPKTGRAWLTHCYGMVGVGRDTATDSGSGTSLYAVSGHAPRHLDRNITVVGRVVSGMALLSTLPRGPAPMGFYEKPEQKVAILSVKVAADVPEAERSKLEVMRTDSAAFKAAVEAQRNRGGPWTKVSAGYVELCNAPIPVREQK
;
A
#
# COMPACT_ATOMS: atom_id res chain seq x y z
N MET A 1 -6.65 95.48 -18.09
CA MET A 1 -7.11 94.86 -19.34
C MET A 1 -7.54 93.44 -18.99
N GLY A 2 -8.88 93.28 -18.80
CA GLY A 2 -9.42 91.99 -18.28
C GLY A 2 -9.92 91.12 -19.44
N ILE A 3 -9.55 89.85 -19.37
CA ILE A 3 -10.04 88.81 -20.29
C ILE A 3 -11.15 88.06 -19.58
N LYS A 4 -12.39 88.12 -20.07
CA LYS A 4 -13.55 87.36 -19.58
C LYS A 4 -13.50 85.96 -20.19
N ALA A 5 -13.45 84.94 -19.36
CA ALA A 5 -13.61 83.56 -19.80
C ALA A 5 -15.07 83.15 -19.88
N VAL A 6 -15.48 82.71 -21.05
CA VAL A 6 -16.83 82.20 -21.34
C VAL A 6 -16.84 80.68 -21.04
N TRP A 7 -17.66 80.25 -20.08
CA TRP A 7 -17.91 78.84 -19.83
C TRP A 7 -19.08 78.36 -20.66
N THR A 8 -18.83 77.46 -21.62
CA THR A 8 -19.86 76.73 -22.33
C THR A 8 -20.19 75.43 -21.62
N THR A 9 -21.40 75.34 -21.09
CA THR A 9 -21.96 74.11 -20.48
C THR A 9 -22.26 73.09 -21.60
N ARG A 10 -21.50 71.97 -21.60
CA ARG A 10 -21.85 70.81 -22.42
C ARG A 10 -22.70 69.88 -21.57
N ALA A 11 -23.93 69.58 -21.99
CA ALA A 11 -24.80 68.59 -21.44
C ALA A 11 -24.24 67.22 -21.78
N LEU A 12 -23.87 66.40 -20.73
CA LEU A 12 -23.58 64.97 -20.86
C LEU A 12 -24.92 64.23 -20.93
N ALA A 13 -25.20 63.61 -22.05
CA ALA A 13 -26.24 62.58 -22.13
C ALA A 13 -25.75 61.29 -21.50
N ALA A 14 -26.37 60.89 -20.38
CA ALA A 14 -26.11 59.59 -19.74
C ALA A 14 -26.74 58.46 -20.57
N VAL A 15 -25.95 57.71 -21.28
CA VAL A 15 -26.38 56.47 -21.93
C VAL A 15 -26.39 55.34 -20.85
N THR A 16 -27.60 54.96 -20.43
CA THR A 16 -27.80 53.82 -19.54
C THR A 16 -27.67 52.55 -20.38
N ILE A 17 -26.51 51.89 -20.28
CA ILE A 17 -26.31 50.54 -20.81
C ILE A 17 -26.94 49.56 -19.80
N ALA A 18 -28.12 49.03 -20.13
CA ALA A 18 -28.69 47.89 -19.40
C ALA A 18 -27.85 46.64 -19.68
N ALA A 19 -27.00 46.27 -18.74
CA ALA A 19 -26.27 45.02 -18.79
C ALA A 19 -27.26 43.85 -18.63
N LEU A 20 -27.60 43.20 -19.74
CA LEU A 20 -28.24 41.91 -19.75
C LEU A 20 -27.19 40.91 -19.24
N ALA A 21 -27.16 40.63 -17.91
CA ALA A 21 -26.44 39.52 -17.36
C ALA A 21 -27.10 38.25 -17.91
N PRO A 22 -26.35 37.36 -18.62
CA PRO A 22 -26.91 36.07 -18.96
C PRO A 22 -27.17 35.33 -17.65
N GLY A 23 -28.44 35.07 -17.36
CA GLY A 23 -28.82 34.19 -16.25
C GLY A 23 -28.20 32.81 -16.53
N TYR A 24 -27.10 32.49 -15.86
CA TYR A 24 -26.67 31.12 -15.76
C TYR A 24 -27.76 30.39 -14.98
N ALA A 25 -28.66 29.73 -15.71
CA ALA A 25 -29.55 28.75 -15.13
C ALA A 25 -28.64 27.71 -14.48
N ASN A 26 -28.62 27.72 -13.16
CA ASN A 26 -28.05 26.60 -12.40
C ASN A 26 -28.87 25.37 -12.78
N ALA A 27 -28.41 24.61 -13.79
CA ALA A 27 -28.94 23.31 -14.03
C ALA A 27 -28.75 22.56 -12.71
N ALA A 28 -29.86 22.19 -12.05
CA ALA A 28 -29.82 21.42 -10.79
C ALA A 28 -28.90 20.24 -11.05
N GLU A 29 -27.75 20.22 -10.36
CA GLU A 29 -26.73 19.19 -10.51
C GLU A 29 -27.37 17.88 -10.09
N LYS A 30 -27.56 16.96 -11.05
CA LYS A 30 -28.25 15.69 -10.82
C LYS A 30 -27.39 14.87 -9.85
N GLU A 31 -27.89 14.71 -8.63
CA GLU A 31 -27.23 13.85 -7.64
C GLU A 31 -27.12 12.43 -8.17
N LEU A 32 -25.95 11.81 -7.98
CA LEU A 32 -25.77 10.39 -8.24
C LEU A 32 -26.58 9.57 -7.22
N PRO A 33 -27.26 8.50 -7.66
CA PRO A 33 -27.99 7.65 -6.74
C PRO A 33 -27.05 7.08 -5.66
N ALA A 34 -27.58 6.93 -4.44
CA ALA A 34 -26.86 6.28 -3.36
C ALA A 34 -26.48 4.85 -3.76
N LYS A 35 -25.23 4.50 -3.54
CA LYS A 35 -24.69 3.15 -3.76
C LYS A 35 -24.03 2.66 -2.49
N PRO A 36 -23.98 1.33 -2.25
CA PRO A 36 -23.25 0.78 -1.11
C PRO A 36 -21.80 1.27 -1.11
N THR A 37 -21.30 1.66 0.04
CA THR A 37 -19.89 1.96 0.27
C THR A 37 -19.10 0.67 0.54
N VAL A 38 -17.77 0.74 0.52
CA VAL A 38 -16.93 -0.39 0.95
C VAL A 38 -17.26 -0.80 2.40
N ALA A 39 -17.54 0.18 3.27
CA ALA A 39 -17.92 -0.08 4.66
C ALA A 39 -19.26 -0.84 4.76
N ASP A 40 -20.24 -0.49 3.93
CA ASP A 40 -21.53 -1.21 3.90
C ASP A 40 -21.36 -2.65 3.44
N VAL A 41 -20.50 -2.88 2.43
CA VAL A 41 -20.17 -4.22 1.96
C VAL A 41 -19.48 -5.04 3.05
N VAL A 42 -18.51 -4.45 3.74
CA VAL A 42 -17.83 -5.10 4.88
C VAL A 42 -18.82 -5.45 6.00
N LYS A 43 -19.73 -4.54 6.32
CA LYS A 43 -20.78 -4.76 7.34
C LYS A 43 -21.74 -5.89 6.95
N ALA A 44 -22.11 -6.00 5.66
CA ALA A 44 -23.03 -7.01 5.14
C ALA A 44 -22.35 -8.35 4.85
N SER A 45 -21.01 -8.44 4.86
CA SER A 45 -20.26 -9.65 4.54
C SER A 45 -20.46 -10.76 5.56
N LYS A 46 -20.41 -12.01 5.09
CA LYS A 46 -20.58 -13.22 5.90
C LYS A 46 -19.24 -13.76 6.38
N SER A 47 -19.23 -14.66 7.36
CA SER A 47 -17.99 -15.29 7.85
C SER A 47 -17.19 -15.98 6.74
N GLY A 48 -17.85 -16.67 5.82
CA GLY A 48 -17.20 -17.33 4.67
C GLY A 48 -16.51 -16.39 3.68
N ASP A 49 -16.77 -15.07 3.72
CA ASP A 49 -16.08 -14.07 2.91
C ASP A 49 -14.70 -13.70 3.47
N TRP A 50 -14.35 -14.24 4.64
CA TRP A 50 -13.13 -13.91 5.36
C TRP A 50 -12.26 -15.15 5.55
N ARG A 51 -10.98 -14.93 5.71
CA ARG A 51 -10.01 -15.94 6.13
C ARG A 51 -9.16 -15.43 7.27
N ALA A 52 -8.88 -16.28 8.22
CA ALA A 52 -7.88 -16.01 9.24
C ALA A 52 -6.47 -15.90 8.60
N LEU A 53 -5.58 -15.23 9.28
CA LEU A 53 -4.16 -15.26 8.93
C LEU A 53 -3.57 -16.64 9.29
N ASP A 54 -2.72 -17.17 8.42
CA ASP A 54 -1.92 -18.36 8.73
C ASP A 54 -0.82 -18.00 9.74
N PRO A 55 -0.83 -18.55 10.97
CA PRO A 55 0.16 -18.21 11.98
C PRO A 55 1.60 -18.51 11.55
N GLU A 56 1.83 -19.55 10.75
CA GLU A 56 3.16 -19.88 10.24
C GLU A 56 3.69 -18.89 9.23
N ASN A 57 2.82 -18.17 8.53
CA ASN A 57 3.18 -17.16 7.55
C ASN A 57 2.83 -15.74 8.02
N THR A 58 2.64 -15.54 9.31
CA THR A 58 2.39 -14.22 9.92
C THR A 58 3.55 -13.84 10.83
N ILE A 59 4.05 -12.62 10.65
CA ILE A 59 5.15 -12.05 11.44
C ILE A 59 4.63 -10.89 12.28
N TYR A 60 4.97 -10.86 13.55
CA TYR A 60 4.75 -9.75 14.47
C TYR A 60 6.05 -9.00 14.68
N MET A 61 6.11 -7.74 14.30
CA MET A 61 7.19 -6.82 14.63
C MET A 61 6.70 -5.88 15.74
N GLN A 62 7.33 -5.93 16.89
CA GLN A 62 6.98 -5.12 18.05
C GLN A 62 7.91 -3.90 18.15
N THR A 63 7.32 -2.73 18.25
CA THR A 63 8.00 -1.46 18.56
C THR A 63 7.41 -0.87 19.83
N ALA A 64 8.00 0.19 20.36
CA ALA A 64 7.43 0.93 21.50
C ALA A 64 6.06 1.54 21.18
N ALA A 65 5.80 1.90 19.91
CA ALA A 65 4.54 2.48 19.47
C ALA A 65 3.44 1.43 19.24
N GLY A 66 3.78 0.13 19.15
CA GLY A 66 2.81 -0.93 18.94
C GLY A 66 3.33 -2.06 18.04
N ARG A 67 2.41 -2.94 17.67
CA ARG A 67 2.65 -4.13 16.86
C ARG A 67 2.33 -3.87 15.39
N VAL A 68 3.28 -4.23 14.51
CA VAL A 68 3.06 -4.35 13.08
C VAL A 68 2.86 -5.82 12.74
N VAL A 69 1.79 -6.15 12.03
CA VAL A 69 1.46 -7.52 11.59
C VAL A 69 1.72 -7.63 10.10
N ILE A 70 2.61 -8.56 9.72
CA ILE A 70 3.02 -8.78 8.34
C ILE A 70 2.60 -10.20 7.93
N GLU A 71 1.87 -10.33 6.83
CA GLU A 71 1.53 -11.60 6.20
C GLU A 71 2.53 -11.89 5.08
N LEU A 72 3.25 -13.01 5.16
CA LEU A 72 4.16 -13.48 4.13
C LEU A 72 3.40 -14.17 2.99
N ALA A 73 3.98 -14.12 1.79
CA ALA A 73 3.42 -14.69 0.56
C ALA A 73 4.30 -15.82 -0.01
N PRO A 74 4.38 -17.00 0.63
CA PRO A 74 5.28 -18.08 0.21
C PRO A 74 4.96 -18.65 -1.19
N ALA A 75 3.75 -18.44 -1.71
CA ALA A 75 3.42 -18.80 -3.09
C ALA A 75 4.18 -17.98 -4.15
N PHE A 76 4.70 -16.80 -3.77
CA PHE A 76 5.45 -15.92 -4.66
C PHE A 76 6.94 -15.83 -4.31
N ALA A 77 7.29 -16.03 -3.05
CA ALA A 77 8.67 -15.93 -2.58
C ALA A 77 8.95 -17.03 -1.55
N PRO A 78 8.89 -18.32 -1.92
CA PRO A 78 9.05 -19.44 -0.99
C PRO A 78 10.39 -19.43 -0.26
N SER A 79 11.49 -19.19 -0.97
CA SER A 79 12.83 -19.19 -0.39
C SER A 79 13.03 -18.03 0.58
N HIS A 80 12.57 -16.82 0.19
CA HIS A 80 12.68 -15.65 1.06
C HIS A 80 11.74 -15.76 2.27
N ALA A 81 10.50 -16.24 2.09
CA ALA A 81 9.58 -16.44 3.20
C ALA A 81 10.16 -17.45 4.22
N ALA A 82 10.77 -18.54 3.76
CA ALA A 82 11.43 -19.50 4.64
C ALA A 82 12.64 -18.87 5.36
N ASN A 83 13.48 -18.11 4.64
CA ASN A 83 14.65 -17.48 5.22
C ASN A 83 14.30 -16.38 6.23
N ILE A 84 13.27 -15.58 5.95
CA ILE A 84 12.75 -14.56 6.88
C ILE A 84 12.28 -15.23 8.17
N LYS A 85 11.54 -16.34 8.10
CA LYS A 85 11.12 -17.08 9.29
C LYS A 85 12.33 -17.63 10.08
N THR A 86 13.36 -18.08 9.39
CA THR A 86 14.63 -18.50 10.03
C THR A 86 15.28 -17.31 10.75
N LEU A 87 15.45 -16.17 10.09
CA LEU A 87 15.98 -14.94 10.70
C LEU A 87 15.19 -14.53 11.96
N VAL A 88 13.85 -14.59 11.88
CA VAL A 88 12.97 -14.27 13.00
C VAL A 88 13.18 -15.24 14.16
N ARG A 89 13.24 -16.55 13.92
CA ARG A 89 13.47 -17.58 14.93
C ARG A 89 14.87 -17.52 15.54
N GLU A 90 15.83 -16.98 14.80
CA GLU A 90 17.18 -16.68 15.30
C GLU A 90 17.26 -15.40 16.14
N ASN A 91 16.16 -14.65 16.28
CA ASN A 91 16.06 -13.32 16.88
C ASN A 91 16.98 -12.30 16.17
N TYR A 92 17.16 -12.44 14.84
CA TYR A 92 18.03 -11.57 14.06
C TYR A 92 17.60 -10.10 14.16
N PHE A 93 16.32 -9.81 14.05
CA PHE A 93 15.79 -8.45 14.06
C PHE A 93 15.70 -7.83 15.45
N ASP A 94 15.77 -8.61 16.52
CA ASP A 94 15.68 -8.14 17.90
C ASP A 94 16.86 -7.20 18.20
N GLY A 95 16.54 -5.99 18.67
CA GLY A 95 17.54 -4.94 18.92
C GLY A 95 18.03 -4.19 17.67
N LEU A 96 17.61 -4.59 16.46
CA LEU A 96 17.79 -3.78 15.26
C LEU A 96 16.76 -2.62 15.22
N ALA A 97 16.72 -1.87 14.13
CA ALA A 97 15.88 -0.68 14.07
C ALA A 97 15.23 -0.48 12.70
N ILE A 98 14.21 0.34 12.68
CA ILE A 98 13.79 1.04 11.47
C ILE A 98 14.84 2.10 11.22
N ILE A 99 15.48 2.04 10.05
CA ILE A 99 16.69 2.80 9.70
C ILE A 99 16.45 3.85 8.62
N ARG A 100 15.26 3.78 7.97
CA ARG A 100 14.91 4.66 6.86
C ARG A 100 13.42 4.93 6.83
N SER A 101 13.05 6.18 6.64
CA SER A 101 11.69 6.59 6.29
C SER A 101 11.79 7.63 5.17
N GLN A 102 11.67 7.17 3.94
CA GLN A 102 11.74 8.05 2.77
C GLN A 102 10.35 8.57 2.44
N ASP A 103 10.28 9.88 2.20
CA ASP A 103 9.02 10.52 1.84
C ASP A 103 8.42 9.92 0.57
N ASN A 104 7.13 9.69 0.61
CA ASN A 104 6.33 9.14 -0.49
C ASN A 104 6.90 7.86 -1.13
N TYR A 105 7.63 7.03 -0.36
CA TYR A 105 8.29 5.84 -0.89
C TYR A 105 8.20 4.65 0.06
N VAL A 106 9.18 4.46 0.95
CA VAL A 106 9.26 3.27 1.82
C VAL A 106 9.71 3.61 3.24
N VAL A 107 9.33 2.73 4.17
CA VAL A 107 9.95 2.58 5.49
C VAL A 107 10.73 1.28 5.49
N GLN A 108 12.01 1.33 5.86
CA GLN A 108 12.94 0.19 5.80
C GLN A 108 13.55 -0.10 7.16
N TRP A 109 13.70 -1.37 7.47
CA TRP A 109 14.32 -1.85 8.71
C TRP A 109 15.30 -2.98 8.43
N GLY A 110 16.25 -3.14 9.34
CA GLY A 110 17.31 -4.14 9.27
C GLY A 110 18.56 -3.66 9.98
N ASP A 111 19.67 -4.29 9.69
CA ASP A 111 20.96 -3.89 10.24
C ASP A 111 21.47 -2.61 9.53
N ALA A 112 21.87 -1.64 10.31
CA ALA A 112 22.44 -0.38 9.83
C ALA A 112 23.98 -0.41 9.77
N ASP A 113 24.62 -1.41 10.38
CA ASP A 113 26.08 -1.52 10.42
C ASP A 113 26.59 -2.41 9.28
N GLU A 114 26.78 -1.78 8.11
CA GLU A 114 27.32 -2.46 6.93
C GLU A 114 28.77 -2.94 7.13
N LYS A 115 29.53 -2.35 8.07
CA LYS A 115 30.94 -2.70 8.33
C LYS A 115 31.07 -3.91 9.22
N ASN A 116 30.17 -4.02 10.21
CA ASN A 116 30.14 -5.13 11.17
C ASN A 116 28.72 -5.68 11.25
N PRO A 117 28.22 -6.31 10.18
CA PRO A 117 26.84 -6.78 10.14
C PRO A 117 26.58 -7.85 11.22
N LYS A 118 25.40 -7.81 11.79
CA LYS A 118 24.94 -8.81 12.76
C LYS A 118 25.08 -10.21 12.14
N PRO A 119 25.79 -11.15 12.80
CA PRO A 119 26.05 -12.46 12.23
C PRO A 119 24.77 -13.27 12.06
N LEU A 120 24.70 -14.02 10.96
CA LEU A 120 23.66 -15.01 10.71
C LEU A 120 24.10 -16.35 11.35
N LYS A 121 23.12 -17.12 11.82
CA LYS A 121 23.38 -18.46 12.39
C LYS A 121 23.18 -19.54 11.31
N THR A 122 21.94 -19.76 10.90
CA THR A 122 21.56 -20.74 9.87
C THR A 122 20.85 -20.12 8.68
N ALA A 123 20.37 -18.87 8.83
CA ALA A 123 19.78 -18.11 7.75
C ALA A 123 20.79 -17.86 6.63
N LYS A 124 20.33 -17.87 5.40
CA LYS A 124 21.17 -17.66 4.21
C LYS A 124 21.47 -16.19 4.01
N ALA A 125 22.73 -15.86 3.76
CA ALA A 125 23.16 -14.49 3.42
C ALA A 125 22.83 -14.09 1.99
N LYS A 126 22.65 -15.04 1.08
CA LYS A 126 22.31 -14.83 -0.32
C LYS A 126 21.18 -15.73 -0.78
N LEU A 127 20.24 -15.18 -1.54
CA LEU A 127 19.15 -15.91 -2.17
C LEU A 127 18.92 -15.39 -3.58
N ALA A 128 18.71 -16.30 -4.52
CA ALA A 128 18.31 -15.92 -5.88
C ALA A 128 17.01 -15.11 -5.83
N GLY A 129 16.93 -14.00 -6.56
CA GLY A 129 15.76 -13.13 -6.57
C GLY A 129 14.50 -13.86 -7.06
N GLU A 130 13.46 -13.84 -6.26
CA GLU A 130 12.13 -14.41 -6.57
C GLU A 130 11.22 -13.29 -7.12
N PHE A 131 11.63 -12.67 -8.24
CA PHE A 131 10.94 -11.53 -8.82
C PHE A 131 9.64 -11.89 -9.52
N THR A 132 9.51 -13.12 -9.98
CA THR A 132 8.32 -13.68 -10.62
C THR A 132 8.24 -15.17 -10.39
N VAL A 133 7.04 -15.72 -10.47
CA VAL A 133 6.77 -17.18 -10.40
C VAL A 133 5.97 -17.63 -11.62
N PRO A 134 5.91 -18.94 -11.93
CA PRO A 134 4.94 -19.47 -12.89
C PRO A 134 3.52 -19.10 -12.46
N MET A 135 2.66 -18.76 -13.40
CA MET A 135 1.24 -18.44 -13.09
C MET A 135 0.52 -19.59 -12.37
N SER A 136 0.90 -20.84 -12.66
CA SER A 136 0.37 -22.04 -12.00
C SER A 136 0.68 -22.12 -10.51
N SER A 137 1.80 -21.52 -10.06
CA SER A 137 2.24 -21.51 -8.66
C SER A 137 1.67 -20.32 -7.87
N ALA A 138 1.17 -19.28 -8.56
CA ALA A 138 0.73 -18.04 -7.94
C ALA A 138 -0.62 -18.11 -7.19
N GLY A 139 -1.22 -19.29 -7.09
CA GLY A 139 -2.53 -19.50 -6.47
C GLY A 139 -3.70 -18.93 -7.27
N GLN A 140 -4.88 -18.98 -6.63
CA GLN A 140 -6.12 -18.49 -7.24
C GLN A 140 -6.04 -16.99 -7.50
N PHE A 141 -6.44 -16.57 -8.69
CA PHE A 141 -6.37 -15.18 -9.14
C PHE A 141 -7.75 -14.60 -9.41
N THR A 142 -8.07 -13.52 -8.74
CA THR A 142 -9.25 -12.70 -9.04
C THR A 142 -8.80 -11.48 -9.86
N ARG A 143 -9.06 -11.52 -11.14
CA ARG A 143 -8.69 -10.45 -12.07
C ARG A 143 -9.52 -9.21 -11.81
N LEU A 144 -8.86 -8.03 -11.82
CA LEU A 144 -9.54 -6.75 -11.97
C LEU A 144 -9.86 -6.51 -13.46
N PRO A 145 -11.04 -5.97 -13.77
CA PRO A 145 -11.41 -5.68 -15.18
C PRO A 145 -10.68 -4.44 -15.72
N ASP A 146 -10.20 -3.57 -14.85
CA ASP A 146 -9.55 -2.33 -15.22
C ASP A 146 -8.15 -2.54 -15.78
N ARG A 147 -7.74 -1.65 -16.68
CA ARG A 147 -6.41 -1.69 -17.29
C ARG A 147 -5.34 -1.27 -16.29
N ASP A 148 -4.13 -1.76 -16.49
CA ASP A 148 -2.95 -1.39 -15.71
C ASP A 148 -1.82 -0.92 -16.65
N GLY A 149 -1.08 0.10 -16.23
CA GLY A 149 0.01 0.66 -17.03
C GLY A 149 1.29 -0.18 -17.02
N TYR A 150 1.41 -1.15 -16.10
CA TYR A 150 2.63 -1.94 -15.86
C TYR A 150 2.50 -3.42 -16.24
N ALA A 151 1.28 -3.92 -16.39
CA ALA A 151 1.04 -5.34 -16.62
C ALA A 151 -0.19 -5.62 -17.50
N ALA A 152 -0.13 -6.72 -18.25
CA ALA A 152 -1.23 -7.15 -19.13
C ALA A 152 -2.50 -7.55 -18.35
N GLN A 153 -2.33 -8.10 -17.15
CA GLN A 153 -3.41 -8.44 -16.24
C GLN A 153 -3.03 -8.13 -14.82
N VAL A 154 -3.95 -7.52 -14.08
CA VAL A 154 -3.81 -7.22 -12.66
C VAL A 154 -5.01 -7.71 -11.88
N GLY A 155 -4.81 -7.93 -10.60
CA GLY A 155 -5.83 -8.43 -9.70
C GLY A 155 -5.22 -8.89 -8.38
N HIS A 156 -5.83 -9.89 -7.76
CA HIS A 156 -5.41 -10.37 -6.46
C HIS A 156 -5.22 -11.89 -6.48
N SER A 157 -4.12 -12.35 -5.92
CA SER A 157 -3.86 -13.77 -5.65
C SER A 157 -3.85 -13.99 -4.14
N ASN A 158 -4.82 -14.76 -3.63
CA ASN A 158 -4.92 -15.10 -2.19
C ASN A 158 -4.87 -13.89 -1.25
N GLY A 159 -5.43 -12.74 -1.66
CA GLY A 159 -5.43 -11.52 -0.86
C GLY A 159 -4.21 -10.62 -1.07
N PHE A 160 -3.33 -10.91 -2.02
CA PHE A 160 -2.18 -10.06 -2.36
C PHE A 160 -2.40 -9.39 -3.72
N PRO A 161 -2.15 -8.07 -3.85
CA PRO A 161 -2.12 -7.41 -5.14
C PRO A 161 -1.07 -8.05 -6.03
N SER A 162 -1.46 -8.49 -7.19
CA SER A 162 -0.58 -9.25 -8.09
C SER A 162 -0.85 -8.92 -9.56
N ALA A 163 0.14 -9.17 -10.38
CA ALA A 163 0.09 -8.98 -11.81
C ALA A 163 0.50 -10.25 -12.55
N ARG A 164 0.01 -10.40 -13.79
CA ARG A 164 0.27 -11.57 -14.64
C ARG A 164 0.56 -11.14 -16.07
N ASP A 165 1.42 -11.89 -16.71
CA ASP A 165 1.65 -11.82 -18.14
C ASP A 165 1.41 -13.19 -18.77
N PRO A 166 0.24 -13.40 -19.42
CA PRO A 166 -0.07 -14.65 -20.11
C PRO A 166 0.89 -15.02 -21.22
N LYS A 167 1.56 -14.04 -21.85
CA LYS A 167 2.53 -14.29 -22.93
C LYS A 167 3.79 -15.00 -22.42
N THR A 168 4.23 -14.63 -21.21
CA THR A 168 5.40 -15.24 -20.59
C THR A 168 5.04 -16.34 -19.59
N GLY A 169 3.77 -16.53 -19.27
CA GLY A 169 3.30 -17.46 -18.24
C GLY A 169 3.73 -17.11 -16.83
N ARG A 170 4.10 -15.82 -16.57
CA ARG A 170 4.64 -15.37 -15.29
C ARG A 170 3.65 -14.52 -14.50
N ALA A 171 3.75 -14.62 -13.16
CA ALA A 171 3.02 -13.79 -12.20
C ALA A 171 4.00 -13.20 -11.17
N TRP A 172 3.63 -12.07 -10.58
CA TRP A 172 4.43 -11.40 -9.54
C TRP A 172 3.55 -10.59 -8.59
N LEU A 173 4.04 -10.34 -7.39
CA LEU A 173 3.45 -9.37 -6.47
C LEU A 173 3.83 -7.95 -6.89
N THR A 174 2.92 -7.02 -6.66
CA THR A 174 3.09 -5.62 -7.06
C THR A 174 3.42 -4.74 -5.87
N HIS A 175 4.19 -3.67 -6.10
CA HIS A 175 4.59 -2.72 -5.06
C HIS A 175 3.45 -1.72 -4.74
N CYS A 176 2.32 -2.22 -4.27
CA CYS A 176 1.25 -1.37 -3.74
C CYS A 176 1.57 -0.92 -2.30
N TYR A 177 0.86 0.10 -1.80
CA TYR A 177 0.97 0.56 -0.41
C TYR A 177 0.82 -0.61 0.57
N GLY A 178 1.70 -0.67 1.57
CA GLY A 178 1.75 -1.72 2.57
C GLY A 178 2.41 -3.02 2.12
N MET A 179 2.79 -3.19 0.86
CA MET A 179 3.54 -4.35 0.42
C MET A 179 4.96 -4.33 0.98
N VAL A 180 5.46 -5.52 1.34
CA VAL A 180 6.78 -5.70 1.95
C VAL A 180 7.73 -6.33 0.95
N GLY A 181 8.85 -5.65 0.70
CA GLY A 181 9.91 -6.12 -0.17
C GLY A 181 11.24 -6.31 0.56
N VAL A 182 12.17 -6.99 -0.11
CA VAL A 182 13.51 -7.27 0.40
C VAL A 182 14.49 -6.23 -0.13
N GLY A 183 15.20 -5.54 0.78
CA GLY A 183 16.31 -4.67 0.40
C GLY A 183 17.42 -5.49 -0.26
N ARG A 184 17.96 -4.99 -1.37
CA ARG A 184 19.09 -5.60 -2.07
C ARG A 184 20.01 -4.55 -2.68
N ASP A 185 21.23 -4.94 -2.97
CA ASP A 185 22.18 -4.18 -3.76
C ASP A 185 22.01 -4.46 -5.27
N THR A 186 23.03 -4.15 -6.06
CA THR A 186 23.02 -4.36 -7.51
C THR A 186 22.89 -5.84 -7.89
N ALA A 187 23.57 -6.72 -7.15
CA ALA A 187 23.49 -8.17 -7.39
C ALA A 187 22.08 -8.69 -7.08
N THR A 188 21.52 -9.49 -7.98
CA THR A 188 20.14 -9.98 -7.87
C THR A 188 19.94 -10.98 -6.74
N ASP A 189 21.02 -11.57 -6.21
CA ASP A 189 21.05 -12.52 -5.11
C ASP A 189 21.46 -11.89 -3.75
N SER A 190 21.68 -10.58 -3.70
CA SER A 190 22.13 -9.89 -2.48
C SER A 190 21.02 -9.67 -1.44
N GLY A 191 19.78 -9.74 -1.85
CA GLY A 191 18.63 -9.59 -0.94
C GLY A 191 18.25 -10.93 -0.31
N SER A 192 18.56 -11.12 0.97
CA SER A 192 18.25 -12.37 1.69
C SER A 192 17.08 -12.27 2.68
N GLY A 193 16.55 -11.06 2.88
CA GLY A 193 15.55 -10.78 3.91
C GLY A 193 16.11 -10.18 5.20
N THR A 194 17.42 -10.00 5.31
CA THR A 194 18.08 -9.30 6.45
C THR A 194 17.71 -7.82 6.51
N SER A 195 17.32 -7.23 5.40
CA SER A 195 16.76 -5.89 5.30
C SER A 195 15.42 -5.96 4.57
N LEU A 196 14.38 -5.41 5.18
CA LEU A 196 13.01 -5.39 4.66
C LEU A 196 12.48 -3.96 4.62
N TYR A 197 11.59 -3.70 3.69
CA TYR A 197 10.88 -2.42 3.64
C TYR A 197 9.39 -2.62 3.41
N ALA A 198 8.58 -1.67 3.89
CA ALA A 198 7.18 -1.54 3.54
C ALA A 198 6.96 -0.30 2.67
N VAL A 199 6.18 -0.42 1.61
CA VAL A 199 5.78 0.72 0.79
C VAL A 199 4.87 1.63 1.61
N SER A 200 5.27 2.88 1.84
CA SER A 200 4.56 3.86 2.68
C SER A 200 4.09 5.11 1.92
N GLY A 201 4.21 5.09 0.60
CA GLY A 201 3.82 6.18 -0.27
C GLY A 201 3.16 5.71 -1.57
N HIS A 202 3.29 6.53 -2.62
CA HIS A 202 2.82 6.16 -3.94
C HIS A 202 3.45 4.85 -4.41
N ALA A 203 2.66 3.99 -5.02
CA ALA A 203 3.08 2.67 -5.43
C ALA A 203 4.26 2.70 -6.41
N PRO A 204 5.47 2.28 -6.01
CA PRO A 204 6.66 2.31 -6.88
C PRO A 204 6.66 1.12 -7.84
N ARG A 205 5.68 1.05 -8.72
CA ARG A 205 5.45 -0.06 -9.66
C ARG A 205 6.62 -0.34 -10.60
N HIS A 206 7.55 0.61 -10.79
CA HIS A 206 8.81 0.41 -11.51
C HIS A 206 9.74 -0.61 -10.84
N LEU A 207 9.52 -0.89 -9.56
CA LEU A 207 10.25 -1.95 -8.82
C LEU A 207 9.67 -3.35 -9.08
N ASP A 208 8.48 -3.46 -9.65
CA ASP A 208 7.88 -4.75 -10.00
C ASP A 208 8.83 -5.56 -10.87
N ARG A 209 9.03 -6.82 -10.53
CA ARG A 209 9.97 -7.77 -11.18
C ARG A 209 11.45 -7.40 -11.06
N ASN A 210 11.80 -6.39 -10.28
CA ASN A 210 13.17 -6.00 -10.00
C ASN A 210 13.58 -6.27 -8.54
N ILE A 211 12.61 -6.41 -7.64
CA ILE A 211 12.82 -6.71 -6.22
C ILE A 211 11.86 -7.82 -5.81
N THR A 212 12.30 -8.70 -4.94
CA THR A 212 11.44 -9.73 -4.35
C THR A 212 10.47 -9.10 -3.36
N VAL A 213 9.19 -9.19 -3.65
CA VAL A 213 8.11 -8.84 -2.71
C VAL A 213 7.72 -10.10 -1.94
N VAL A 214 7.76 -10.04 -0.62
CA VAL A 214 7.62 -11.21 0.25
C VAL A 214 6.31 -11.28 1.01
N GLY A 215 5.53 -10.20 1.00
CA GLY A 215 4.29 -10.14 1.75
C GLY A 215 3.70 -8.75 1.82
N ARG A 216 2.87 -8.52 2.85
CA ARG A 216 2.25 -7.21 3.09
C ARG A 216 2.04 -6.95 4.59
N VAL A 217 1.98 -5.71 4.97
CA VAL A 217 1.49 -5.28 6.28
C VAL A 217 -0.03 -5.40 6.30
N VAL A 218 -0.55 -6.17 7.23
CA VAL A 218 -1.99 -6.38 7.43
C VAL A 218 -2.54 -5.41 8.47
N SER A 219 -1.73 -5.09 9.49
CA SER A 219 -2.05 -4.12 10.54
C SER A 219 -0.80 -3.38 10.98
N GLY A 220 -0.94 -2.13 11.42
CA GLY A 220 0.18 -1.32 11.91
C GLY A 220 0.81 -0.40 10.85
N MET A 221 0.24 -0.28 9.64
CA MET A 221 0.75 0.70 8.65
C MET A 221 0.72 2.14 9.17
N ALA A 222 -0.25 2.50 10.03
CA ALA A 222 -0.29 3.81 10.65
C ALA A 222 0.96 4.08 11.50
N LEU A 223 1.50 3.06 12.18
CA LEU A 223 2.75 3.19 12.95
C LEU A 223 3.96 3.45 12.05
N LEU A 224 3.99 2.86 10.87
CA LEU A 224 5.09 3.02 9.91
C LEU A 224 4.98 4.34 9.13
N SER A 225 3.79 4.68 8.65
CA SER A 225 3.58 5.84 7.78
C SER A 225 3.66 7.19 8.52
N THR A 226 3.54 7.21 9.85
CA THR A 226 3.64 8.42 10.67
C THR A 226 5.06 8.68 11.20
N LEU A 227 6.01 7.81 10.92
CA LEU A 227 7.40 8.02 11.32
C LEU A 227 7.97 9.31 10.71
N PRO A 228 8.80 10.07 11.46
CA PRO A 228 9.52 11.20 10.91
C PRO A 228 10.30 10.79 9.66
N ARG A 229 10.28 11.65 8.63
CA ARG A 229 11.07 11.41 7.43
C ARG A 229 12.55 11.59 7.71
N GLY A 230 13.37 10.68 7.21
CA GLY A 230 14.81 10.85 7.18
C GLY A 230 15.21 11.90 6.13
N PRO A 231 16.46 12.41 6.16
CA PRO A 231 16.91 13.43 5.24
C PRO A 231 16.93 12.96 3.78
N ALA A 232 16.73 13.91 2.88
CA ALA A 232 16.85 13.66 1.43
C ALA A 232 18.31 13.34 1.06
N PRO A 233 18.54 12.56 -0.04
CA PRO A 233 17.52 12.08 -0.97
C PRO A 233 16.92 10.71 -0.59
N MET A 234 17.58 9.93 0.25
CA MET A 234 17.26 8.52 0.46
C MET A 234 16.40 8.26 1.71
N GLY A 235 16.30 9.21 2.64
CA GLY A 235 15.51 9.08 3.84
C GLY A 235 16.10 8.15 4.91
N PHE A 236 17.40 7.83 4.85
CA PHE A 236 18.08 7.09 5.91
C PHE A 236 18.29 7.99 7.14
N TYR A 237 18.06 7.44 8.32
CA TYR A 237 18.31 8.14 9.56
C TYR A 237 19.81 8.21 9.83
N GLU A 238 20.32 9.43 9.99
CA GLU A 238 21.74 9.69 10.22
C GLU A 238 22.14 9.55 11.68
N LYS A 239 21.21 9.89 12.58
CA LYS A 239 21.45 9.91 14.01
C LYS A 239 20.78 8.73 14.72
N PRO A 240 21.43 8.14 15.74
CA PRO A 240 20.87 7.02 16.50
C PRO A 240 19.46 7.29 17.06
N GLU A 241 19.20 8.50 17.57
CA GLU A 241 17.94 8.91 18.18
C GLU A 241 16.77 9.01 17.18
N GLN A 242 17.04 9.06 15.89
CA GLN A 242 16.03 9.03 14.85
C GLN A 242 15.53 7.60 14.57
N LYS A 243 16.38 6.61 14.85
CA LYS A 243 16.09 5.20 14.59
C LYS A 243 15.05 4.68 15.57
N VAL A 244 14.07 3.95 15.08
CA VAL A 244 13.02 3.35 15.91
C VAL A 244 13.40 1.90 16.21
N ALA A 245 13.66 1.63 17.48
CA ALA A 245 14.07 0.30 17.93
C ALA A 245 12.98 -0.75 17.66
N ILE A 246 13.39 -1.91 17.14
CA ILE A 246 12.59 -3.12 17.04
C ILE A 246 12.84 -3.91 18.34
N LEU A 247 11.80 -4.01 19.17
CA LEU A 247 11.87 -4.67 20.46
C LEU A 247 11.94 -6.20 20.30
N SER A 248 11.13 -6.72 19.39
CA SER A 248 11.15 -8.15 19.01
C SER A 248 10.47 -8.37 17.68
N VAL A 249 10.84 -9.46 17.00
CA VAL A 249 10.11 -10.00 15.86
C VAL A 249 9.83 -11.47 16.11
N LYS A 250 8.57 -11.90 15.92
CA LYS A 250 8.14 -13.28 16.17
C LYS A 250 7.31 -13.81 15.00
N VAL A 251 7.45 -15.09 14.69
CA VAL A 251 6.48 -15.82 13.88
C VAL A 251 5.24 -16.06 14.76
N ALA A 252 4.06 -15.78 14.25
CA ALA A 252 2.83 -15.89 15.04
C ALA A 252 2.57 -17.33 15.54
N ALA A 253 3.03 -18.35 14.80
CA ALA A 253 2.96 -19.75 15.23
C ALA A 253 3.74 -20.02 16.52
N ASP A 254 4.83 -19.26 16.75
CA ASP A 254 5.70 -19.42 17.93
C ASP A 254 5.20 -18.58 19.14
N VAL A 255 4.08 -17.87 18.99
CA VAL A 255 3.42 -17.08 20.04
C VAL A 255 2.23 -17.86 20.60
N PRO A 256 2.00 -17.86 21.93
CA PRO A 256 0.81 -18.49 22.51
C PRO A 256 -0.47 -18.03 21.83
N GLU A 257 -1.40 -18.93 21.58
CA GLU A 257 -2.62 -18.65 20.81
C GLU A 257 -3.44 -17.49 21.40
N ALA A 258 -3.48 -17.38 22.71
CA ALA A 258 -4.18 -16.31 23.44
C ALA A 258 -3.60 -14.92 23.16
N GLU A 259 -2.32 -14.82 22.74
CA GLU A 259 -1.61 -13.57 22.45
C GLU A 259 -1.56 -13.24 20.94
N ARG A 260 -2.07 -14.16 20.10
CA ARG A 260 -2.11 -13.95 18.65
C ARG A 260 -3.13 -12.90 18.28
N SER A 261 -2.80 -12.10 17.28
CA SER A 261 -3.76 -11.15 16.68
C SER A 261 -4.87 -11.92 15.98
N LYS A 262 -6.10 -11.70 16.41
CA LYS A 262 -7.31 -12.30 15.82
C LYS A 262 -7.76 -11.50 14.60
N LEU A 263 -6.95 -11.46 13.56
CA LEU A 263 -7.24 -10.72 12.33
C LEU A 263 -7.74 -11.67 11.24
N GLU A 264 -8.71 -11.19 10.49
CA GLU A 264 -9.23 -11.80 9.27
C GLU A 264 -9.07 -10.85 8.09
N VAL A 265 -8.76 -11.42 6.94
CA VAL A 265 -8.66 -10.72 5.66
C VAL A 265 -9.80 -11.17 4.78
N MET A 266 -10.41 -10.22 4.07
CA MET A 266 -11.45 -10.55 3.10
C MET A 266 -10.87 -11.41 1.97
N ARG A 267 -11.51 -12.53 1.68
CA ARG A 267 -11.13 -13.42 0.59
C ARG A 267 -11.35 -12.72 -0.74
N THR A 268 -10.30 -12.58 -1.53
CA THR A 268 -10.36 -11.86 -2.80
C THR A 268 -11.10 -12.61 -3.91
N ASP A 269 -11.44 -13.88 -3.70
CA ASP A 269 -12.31 -14.68 -4.55
C ASP A 269 -13.80 -14.59 -4.17
N SER A 270 -14.13 -13.95 -3.03
CA SER A 270 -15.51 -13.83 -2.54
C SER A 270 -16.36 -12.85 -3.34
N ALA A 271 -17.69 -13.02 -3.26
CA ALA A 271 -18.63 -12.06 -3.82
C ALA A 271 -18.56 -10.71 -3.11
N ALA A 272 -18.32 -10.71 -1.78
CA ALA A 272 -18.15 -9.50 -0.99
C ALA A 272 -16.94 -8.68 -1.45
N PHE A 273 -15.81 -9.32 -1.77
CA PHE A 273 -14.65 -8.61 -2.32
C PHE A 273 -14.96 -7.94 -3.66
N LYS A 274 -15.63 -8.66 -4.57
CA LYS A 274 -16.03 -8.08 -5.86
C LYS A 274 -16.97 -6.88 -5.69
N ALA A 275 -17.90 -6.97 -4.74
CA ALA A 275 -18.78 -5.86 -4.39
C ALA A 275 -18.01 -4.68 -3.78
N ALA A 276 -16.99 -4.91 -2.94
CA ALA A 276 -16.14 -3.87 -2.37
C ALA A 276 -15.32 -3.15 -3.45
N VAL A 277 -14.77 -3.88 -4.42
CA VAL A 277 -14.06 -3.31 -5.58
C VAL A 277 -15.03 -2.47 -6.42
N GLU A 278 -16.24 -2.96 -6.66
CA GLU A 278 -17.25 -2.23 -7.42
C GLU A 278 -17.73 -0.96 -6.69
N ALA A 279 -17.90 -1.03 -5.37
CA ALA A 279 -18.22 0.13 -4.54
C ALA A 279 -17.11 1.20 -4.59
N GLN A 280 -15.86 0.79 -4.68
CA GLN A 280 -14.72 1.71 -4.85
C GLN A 280 -14.67 2.32 -6.25
N ARG A 281 -14.95 1.51 -7.29
CA ARG A 281 -14.95 1.93 -8.70
C ARG A 281 -16.05 2.94 -9.00
N ASN A 282 -17.25 2.68 -8.53
CA ASN A 282 -18.46 3.40 -8.90
C ASN A 282 -19.14 4.04 -7.67
N ARG A 283 -18.40 4.89 -6.95
CA ARG A 283 -18.94 5.62 -5.81
C ARG A 283 -20.17 6.44 -6.24
N GLY A 284 -21.16 6.48 -5.38
CA GLY A 284 -22.38 7.27 -5.54
C GLY A 284 -22.63 8.18 -4.34
N GLY A 285 -23.85 8.74 -4.28
CA GLY A 285 -24.30 9.62 -3.20
C GLY A 285 -23.97 11.11 -3.43
N PRO A 286 -24.46 11.99 -2.54
CA PRO A 286 -24.46 13.44 -2.76
C PRO A 286 -23.07 14.07 -2.84
N TRP A 287 -22.07 13.46 -2.19
CA TRP A 287 -20.68 13.95 -2.25
C TRP A 287 -20.01 13.67 -3.59
N THR A 288 -20.33 12.55 -4.25
CA THR A 288 -19.69 12.12 -5.49
C THR A 288 -20.40 12.80 -6.67
N LYS A 289 -19.71 13.68 -7.38
CA LYS A 289 -20.25 14.38 -8.55
C LYS A 289 -20.09 13.57 -9.83
N VAL A 290 -18.94 12.89 -9.97
CA VAL A 290 -18.63 12.03 -11.11
C VAL A 290 -18.08 10.71 -10.57
N SER A 291 -18.72 9.60 -10.94
CA SER A 291 -18.20 8.26 -10.64
C SER A 291 -17.03 7.95 -11.54
N ALA A 292 -15.91 7.48 -10.98
CA ALA A 292 -14.68 7.23 -11.74
C ALA A 292 -14.85 6.13 -12.81
N GLY A 293 -15.72 5.15 -12.57
CA GLY A 293 -15.89 3.99 -13.46
C GLY A 293 -14.63 3.12 -13.59
N TYR A 294 -13.65 3.35 -12.71
CA TYR A 294 -12.32 2.74 -12.76
C TYR A 294 -11.75 2.59 -11.35
N VAL A 295 -10.98 1.53 -11.11
CA VAL A 295 -10.16 1.36 -9.91
C VAL A 295 -8.78 0.83 -10.30
N GLU A 296 -7.75 1.56 -9.93
CA GLU A 296 -6.37 1.13 -10.09
C GLU A 296 -6.06 0.03 -9.06
N LEU A 297 -5.19 -0.94 -9.42
CA LEU A 297 -4.89 -2.12 -8.59
C LEU A 297 -4.54 -1.76 -7.15
N CYS A 298 -3.65 -0.77 -6.96
CA CYS A 298 -3.18 -0.39 -5.63
C CYS A 298 -4.22 0.41 -4.81
N ASN A 299 -5.30 0.84 -5.45
CA ASN A 299 -6.45 1.49 -4.82
C ASN A 299 -7.64 0.53 -4.59
N ALA A 300 -7.54 -0.71 -5.07
CA ALA A 300 -8.56 -1.72 -4.79
C ALA A 300 -8.48 -2.12 -3.30
N PRO A 301 -9.59 -2.04 -2.55
CA PRO A 301 -9.56 -2.30 -1.12
C PRO A 301 -9.32 -3.79 -0.83
N ILE A 302 -8.52 -4.08 0.16
CA ILE A 302 -8.41 -5.42 0.76
C ILE A 302 -8.79 -5.29 2.24
N PRO A 303 -10.07 -5.42 2.58
CA PRO A 303 -10.54 -5.24 3.94
C PRO A 303 -9.88 -6.22 4.92
N VAL A 304 -9.56 -5.69 6.10
CA VAL A 304 -9.09 -6.44 7.26
C VAL A 304 -9.99 -6.10 8.43
N ARG A 305 -10.28 -7.07 9.28
CA ARG A 305 -11.07 -6.86 10.51
C ARG A 305 -10.54 -7.73 11.64
N GLU A 306 -10.96 -7.42 12.85
CA GLU A 306 -10.85 -8.36 13.96
C GLU A 306 -11.88 -9.49 13.79
N GLN A 307 -11.48 -10.69 14.14
CA GLN A 307 -12.34 -11.87 14.14
C GLN A 307 -13.50 -11.64 15.13
N LYS A 308 -14.72 -11.90 14.69
CA LYS A 308 -15.93 -11.77 15.53
C LYS A 308 -16.13 -12.98 16.42
#